data_8b9cad206b9523125806e3fad15bced0
#
_entry.id   8b9cad206b9523125806e3fad15bced0
#
_cell.length_a   1.000
_cell.length_b   1.000
_cell.length_c   1.000
_cell.angle_alpha   90.00
_cell.angle_beta   90.00
_cell.angle_gamma   90.00
#
_symmetry.space_group_name_H-M   'P 1'
#
loop_
_entity.id
_entity.type
_entity.pdbx_description
1 polymer ?
#
loop_
_entity_poly.entity_id
_entity_poly.type
_entity_poly.pdbx_seq_one_letter_code
_entity_poly.pdbx_strand_id
1 'polypeptide(L)'
;MTLSFLVLLVYQTMFVKPSPKPQRPSAAAKTAVAPDAAAPSQMSQPAPGAPESASPAAPAAAVIVGDTTEREVVVESESVRAVFTNRGAELKSWELKRFAGSAGKAMNIIPPDDVGGRPRGFALRTGTAELDERLHRALFRASATAVQVGEAGADLVFEFQDESGVRARKAFRFVSGREPYVVRVSAELSRGGQSVPVALDSGVGIGETERATGSGSFFSPNYYQPPEAILHREGKVTRIAAASLADQASQEGALRYAGVDDHYFIHVAVPGDKRLRVKYDVVTVPGPTAPKQLVAYQAALDGAVDDVAFYLGPKQFDMLAATDRELVRVINFGIFSWMVVPLLRALNWINGYLGNYGWSIIALTILINAVMFPLRHKSVVSMRKMQDLQPEVKAIQDRYAKLKMTDPGRQKMNVELMNLYRERGVNPASGCVPMLLTFPVLFAFYSLLSQAIELRGAPFFGWIHDLSRYDPLFVTPLLMGATMVWQQKLTPTSADPTQQKVMMFMPIMFTFMFLWAPSGLVIYWLVSNVWAIGQQYLTNYMIGPPRARAARPPGERRVKKGDA
;
A
#
# COMPACT_ATOMS: atom_id res chain seq x y z
N MET A 1 2.78 -11.93 -31.33
CA MET A 1 3.98 -11.35 -30.72
C MET A 1 3.76 -9.93 -30.18
N THR A 2 3.16 -9.01 -30.93
CA THR A 2 2.91 -7.63 -30.46
C THR A 2 2.06 -7.51 -29.20
N LEU A 3 1.02 -8.33 -29.04
CA LEU A 3 0.14 -8.27 -27.88
C LEU A 3 0.83 -8.80 -26.61
N SER A 4 1.65 -9.85 -26.72
CA SER A 4 2.46 -10.36 -25.61
C SER A 4 3.53 -9.36 -25.17
N PHE A 5 4.09 -8.61 -26.14
CA PHE A 5 5.02 -7.51 -25.85
C PHE A 5 4.32 -6.34 -25.20
N LEU A 6 3.09 -6.04 -25.62
CA LEU A 6 2.27 -4.97 -25.02
C LEU A 6 1.88 -5.32 -23.58
N VAL A 7 1.51 -6.56 -23.30
CA VAL A 7 1.21 -7.05 -21.94
C VAL A 7 2.47 -7.02 -21.06
N LEU A 8 3.63 -7.45 -21.59
CA LEU A 8 4.91 -7.35 -20.90
C LEU A 8 5.35 -5.90 -20.70
N LEU A 9 5.12 -5.02 -21.66
CA LEU A 9 5.46 -3.60 -21.58
C LEU A 9 4.53 -2.87 -20.60
N VAL A 10 3.23 -3.18 -20.61
CA VAL A 10 2.28 -2.70 -19.62
C VAL A 10 2.64 -3.22 -18.22
N TYR A 11 3.03 -4.47 -18.10
CA TYR A 11 3.50 -5.04 -16.83
C TYR A 11 4.79 -4.35 -16.35
N GLN A 12 5.78 -4.16 -17.24
CA GLN A 12 7.03 -3.47 -16.88
C GLN A 12 6.81 -2.00 -16.53
N THR A 13 5.91 -1.28 -17.23
CA THR A 13 5.64 0.13 -16.92
C THR A 13 4.78 0.32 -15.66
N MET A 14 3.93 -0.64 -15.33
CA MET A 14 3.01 -0.55 -14.18
C MET A 14 3.58 -1.16 -12.89
N PHE A 15 4.46 -2.16 -12.98
CA PHE A 15 4.91 -2.94 -11.81
C PHE A 15 6.42 -2.92 -11.58
N VAL A 16 7.23 -2.50 -12.57
CA VAL A 16 8.68 -2.39 -12.41
C VAL A 16 9.06 -0.92 -12.31
N LYS A 17 9.42 -0.47 -11.10
CA LYS A 17 10.01 0.86 -10.90
C LYS A 17 11.31 0.94 -11.72
N PRO A 18 11.53 1.95 -12.56
CA PRO A 18 12.80 2.09 -13.27
C PRO A 18 13.93 2.27 -12.26
N SER A 19 14.95 1.43 -12.36
CA SER A 19 16.19 1.63 -11.63
C SER A 19 16.78 3.00 -11.98
N PRO A 20 17.25 3.79 -10.99
CA PRO A 20 17.87 5.08 -11.29
C PRO A 20 19.09 4.87 -12.17
N LYS A 21 19.13 5.59 -13.28
CA LYS A 21 20.32 5.63 -14.16
C LYS A 21 21.48 6.23 -13.35
N PRO A 22 22.69 5.64 -13.41
CA PRO A 22 23.87 6.24 -12.80
C PRO A 22 24.14 7.60 -13.43
N GLN A 23 24.04 8.66 -12.66
CA GLN A 23 24.46 9.99 -13.07
C GLN A 23 25.98 10.02 -13.14
N ARG A 24 26.51 10.38 -14.29
CA ARG A 24 27.93 10.72 -14.44
C ARG A 24 28.24 11.98 -13.61
N PRO A 25 29.37 12.03 -12.90
CA PRO A 25 29.76 13.22 -12.18
C PRO A 25 30.05 14.35 -13.17
N SER A 26 29.37 15.48 -13.01
CA SER A 26 29.67 16.73 -13.71
C SER A 26 30.87 17.37 -13.04
N ALA A 27 31.84 17.71 -13.87
CA ALA A 27 33.11 18.31 -13.50
C ALA A 27 32.94 19.70 -12.87
N ALA A 28 33.80 19.95 -11.92
CA ALA A 28 34.02 21.20 -11.22
C ALA A 28 34.22 22.42 -12.16
N ALA A 29 33.58 23.51 -11.83
CA ALA A 29 34.04 24.83 -12.24
C ALA A 29 34.48 25.61 -11.01
N LYS A 30 35.77 25.85 -10.98
CA LYS A 30 36.47 26.83 -10.11
C LYS A 30 36.16 28.24 -10.58
N THR A 31 36.16 29.20 -9.65
CA THR A 31 36.81 30.51 -9.74
C THR A 31 36.05 31.47 -8.83
N ALA A 32 36.61 31.97 -7.86
CA ALA A 32 37.71 32.88 -7.53
C ALA A 32 37.16 34.20 -6.98
N VAL A 33 37.57 34.46 -5.74
CA VAL A 33 38.33 35.61 -5.23
C VAL A 33 37.56 36.95 -5.01
N ALA A 34 37.62 37.30 -3.73
CA ALA A 34 37.42 38.58 -3.07
C ALA A 34 38.27 39.72 -3.71
N PRO A 35 38.39 40.93 -3.18
CA PRO A 35 38.05 41.47 -1.86
C PRO A 35 37.55 42.98 -1.88
N ASP A 36 37.39 43.48 -0.72
CA ASP A 36 37.77 44.86 -0.23
C ASP A 36 36.60 45.80 0.09
N ALA A 37 36.60 46.20 1.24
CA ALA A 37 37.10 47.26 2.06
C ALA A 37 36.08 48.26 2.61
N ALA A 38 36.29 48.51 3.84
CA ALA A 38 36.23 49.75 4.57
C ALA A 38 34.97 50.18 5.34
N ALA A 39 35.14 50.10 6.65
CA ALA A 39 34.53 51.00 7.64
C ALA A 39 35.07 52.44 7.45
N PRO A 40 34.61 53.48 8.13
CA PRO A 40 34.42 53.52 9.58
C PRO A 40 33.36 54.48 10.16
N SER A 41 33.06 54.27 11.44
CA SER A 41 32.85 55.19 12.55
C SER A 41 31.94 56.45 12.42
N GLN A 42 31.00 56.60 13.34
CA GLN A 42 31.15 57.69 14.33
C GLN A 42 30.23 57.53 15.55
N MET A 43 30.83 57.75 16.67
CA MET A 43 30.31 57.90 18.02
C MET A 43 29.39 59.14 18.15
N SER A 44 28.41 59.04 19.04
CA SER A 44 28.07 60.12 19.96
C SER A 44 27.22 59.63 21.14
N GLN A 45 27.77 59.71 22.32
CA GLN A 45 27.10 59.82 23.61
C GLN A 45 26.88 61.32 23.92
N PRO A 46 26.16 61.79 25.00
CA PRO A 46 25.77 61.11 26.23
C PRO A 46 24.35 61.45 26.80
N ALA A 47 24.05 60.78 27.89
CA ALA A 47 22.99 60.83 28.87
C ALA A 47 22.64 62.23 29.46
N PRO A 48 21.70 62.49 30.47
CA PRO A 48 21.34 61.57 31.55
C PRO A 48 19.83 61.60 31.98
N GLY A 49 19.43 60.70 32.85
CA GLY A 49 18.19 60.84 33.65
C GLY A 49 17.71 59.52 34.25
N ALA A 50 18.22 59.17 35.40
CA ALA A 50 17.60 58.16 36.25
C ALA A 50 16.39 58.74 36.99
N PRO A 51 15.43 57.88 37.37
CA PRO A 51 15.37 57.48 38.77
C PRO A 51 15.12 56.00 39.02
N GLU A 52 15.88 55.53 39.95
CA GLU A 52 15.50 54.75 41.15
C GLU A 52 14.73 53.45 41.02
N SER A 53 15.47 52.36 41.07
CA SER A 53 15.36 51.29 42.05
C SER A 53 13.96 50.74 42.35
N ALA A 54 13.63 49.64 41.66
CA ALA A 54 12.85 48.58 42.25
C ALA A 54 13.78 47.35 42.40
N SER A 55 14.01 46.97 43.65
CA SER A 55 14.76 45.76 44.05
C SER A 55 14.29 44.54 43.27
N PRO A 56 15.16 43.76 42.67
CA PRO A 56 14.72 42.48 42.05
C PRO A 56 14.20 41.58 43.17
N ALA A 57 12.91 41.23 43.07
CA ALA A 57 12.34 40.17 43.87
C ALA A 57 13.23 38.93 43.67
N ALA A 58 13.67 38.33 44.77
CA ALA A 58 14.43 37.10 44.76
C ALA A 58 13.73 36.09 43.85
N PRO A 59 14.43 35.35 42.98
CA PRO A 59 13.82 34.34 42.15
C PRO A 59 13.12 33.35 43.08
N ALA A 60 11.78 33.22 42.95
CA ALA A 60 11.02 32.21 43.62
C ALA A 60 11.70 30.88 43.32
N ALA A 61 12.05 30.11 44.40
CA ALA A 61 12.69 28.80 44.26
C ALA A 61 11.93 27.98 43.22
N ALA A 62 12.62 27.55 42.18
CA ALA A 62 12.00 26.81 41.08
C ALA A 62 11.38 25.53 41.67
N VAL A 63 10.05 25.44 41.56
CA VAL A 63 9.34 24.24 42.03
C VAL A 63 9.75 23.09 41.13
N ILE A 64 10.47 22.10 41.68
CA ILE A 64 10.85 20.88 40.95
C ILE A 64 9.57 20.05 40.76
N VAL A 65 9.25 19.71 39.49
CA VAL A 65 8.13 18.84 39.13
C VAL A 65 8.70 17.62 38.41
N GLY A 66 8.54 16.44 38.98
CA GLY A 66 9.02 15.19 38.41
C GLY A 66 8.72 14.01 39.33
N ASP A 67 8.99 12.82 38.83
CA ASP A 67 8.95 11.58 39.60
C ASP A 67 10.35 11.18 40.07
N THR A 68 10.42 10.30 41.08
CA THR A 68 11.69 9.76 41.58
C THR A 68 12.03 8.38 41.03
N THR A 69 11.03 7.68 40.52
CA THR A 69 11.16 6.32 39.98
C THR A 69 10.53 6.21 38.60
N GLU A 70 11.16 5.39 37.74
CA GLU A 70 10.58 5.03 36.47
C GLU A 70 9.36 4.13 36.66
N ARG A 71 8.28 4.46 35.97
CA ARG A 71 7.05 3.67 35.99
C ARG A 71 6.38 3.66 34.61
N GLU A 72 5.60 2.63 34.35
CA GLU A 72 4.76 2.53 33.18
C GLU A 72 3.35 3.08 33.48
N VAL A 73 2.78 3.75 32.47
CA VAL A 73 1.40 4.24 32.48
C VAL A 73 0.64 3.54 31.37
N VAL A 74 -0.41 2.83 31.74
CA VAL A 74 -1.22 2.06 30.79
C VAL A 74 -2.47 2.85 30.43
N VAL A 75 -2.69 3.03 29.14
CA VAL A 75 -3.93 3.58 28.58
C VAL A 75 -4.65 2.48 27.82
N GLU A 76 -5.90 2.23 28.19
CA GLU A 76 -6.66 1.13 27.67
C GLU A 76 -8.00 1.59 27.08
N SER A 77 -8.27 1.24 25.83
CA SER A 77 -9.54 1.42 25.16
C SER A 77 -10.09 0.08 24.66
N GLU A 78 -11.25 0.08 24.02
CA GLU A 78 -11.81 -1.12 23.37
C GLU A 78 -10.90 -1.68 22.27
N SER A 79 -10.18 -0.81 21.54
CA SER A 79 -9.41 -1.17 20.35
C SER A 79 -7.90 -1.17 20.56
N VAL A 80 -7.41 -0.42 21.55
CA VAL A 80 -5.97 -0.17 21.76
C VAL A 80 -5.60 -0.33 23.23
N ARG A 81 -4.42 -0.89 23.48
CA ARG A 81 -3.71 -0.83 24.75
C ARG A 81 -2.36 -0.14 24.48
N ALA A 82 -2.20 1.09 24.96
CA ALA A 82 -0.96 1.85 24.85
C ALA A 82 -0.23 1.84 26.19
N VAL A 83 1.09 1.65 26.16
CA VAL A 83 1.94 1.72 27.34
C VAL A 83 2.93 2.85 27.16
N PHE A 84 2.92 3.79 28.10
CA PHE A 84 3.88 4.89 28.16
C PHE A 84 4.85 4.64 29.30
N THR A 85 6.06 5.16 29.20
CA THR A 85 6.97 5.32 30.32
C THR A 85 6.98 6.78 30.77
N ASN A 86 7.08 7.03 32.07
CA ASN A 86 7.27 8.38 32.59
C ASN A 86 8.71 8.90 32.33
N ARG A 87 9.66 8.03 31.95
CA ARG A 87 10.97 8.45 31.46
C ARG A 87 10.81 9.06 30.07
N GLY A 88 11.12 10.35 29.94
CA GLY A 88 10.92 11.11 28.71
C GLY A 88 9.44 11.30 28.33
N ALA A 89 8.47 10.75 29.09
CA ALA A 89 7.03 10.68 28.75
C ALA A 89 6.84 10.12 27.33
N GLU A 90 7.35 8.92 27.07
CA GLU A 90 7.46 8.30 25.74
C GLU A 90 6.57 7.07 25.60
N LEU A 91 6.13 6.81 24.37
CA LEU A 91 5.31 5.63 24.03
C LEU A 91 6.20 4.39 23.90
N LYS A 92 5.95 3.38 24.72
CA LYS A 92 6.69 2.11 24.75
C LYS A 92 6.06 1.03 23.88
N SER A 93 4.74 0.89 23.89
CA SER A 93 4.02 -0.06 23.04
C SER A 93 2.64 0.47 22.65
N TRP A 94 2.17 0.02 21.49
CA TRP A 94 0.84 0.32 20.97
C TRP A 94 0.24 -0.97 20.41
N GLU A 95 -0.57 -1.62 21.24
CA GLU A 95 -1.14 -2.92 20.95
C GLU A 95 -2.56 -2.77 20.37
N LEU A 96 -2.78 -3.34 19.21
CA LEU A 96 -4.08 -3.36 18.53
C LEU A 96 -4.85 -4.62 18.93
N LYS A 97 -5.87 -4.48 19.80
CA LYS A 97 -6.60 -5.61 20.39
C LYS A 97 -7.36 -6.47 19.37
N ARG A 98 -7.78 -5.87 18.26
CA ARG A 98 -8.54 -6.55 17.19
C ARG A 98 -7.65 -7.30 16.19
N PHE A 99 -6.34 -7.19 16.30
CA PHE A 99 -5.39 -7.82 15.39
C PHE A 99 -4.46 -8.75 16.14
N ALA A 100 -4.38 -10.00 15.65
CA ALA A 100 -3.47 -10.97 16.21
C ALA A 100 -2.04 -10.73 15.72
N GLY A 101 -1.12 -10.68 16.65
CA GLY A 101 0.33 -10.73 16.44
C GLY A 101 0.86 -12.15 16.58
N SER A 102 2.14 -12.27 16.86
CA SER A 102 2.80 -13.55 17.12
C SER A 102 2.24 -14.24 18.36
N ALA A 103 2.17 -15.56 18.30
CA ALA A 103 1.71 -16.41 19.39
C ALA A 103 0.29 -16.06 19.93
N GLY A 104 -0.58 -15.47 19.12
CA GLY A 104 -1.97 -15.16 19.48
C GLY A 104 -2.14 -13.97 20.43
N LYS A 105 -1.06 -13.23 20.73
CA LYS A 105 -1.14 -11.97 21.50
C LYS A 105 -1.67 -10.84 20.62
N ALA A 106 -2.14 -9.75 21.24
CA ALA A 106 -2.49 -8.54 20.51
C ALA A 106 -1.28 -8.02 19.70
N MET A 107 -1.54 -7.48 18.52
CA MET A 107 -0.50 -6.97 17.63
C MET A 107 0.08 -5.68 18.17
N ASN A 108 1.36 -5.68 18.58
CA ASN A 108 2.11 -4.46 18.85
C ASN A 108 2.73 -3.94 17.54
N ILE A 109 2.35 -2.74 17.13
CA ILE A 109 2.90 -2.11 15.91
C ILE A 109 4.19 -1.34 16.15
N ILE A 110 4.52 -1.06 17.42
CA ILE A 110 5.80 -0.45 17.80
C ILE A 110 6.81 -1.58 18.02
N PRO A 111 7.94 -1.58 17.33
CA PRO A 111 8.98 -2.59 17.53
C PRO A 111 9.51 -2.61 18.98
N PRO A 112 10.01 -3.76 19.47
CA PRO A 112 10.52 -3.87 20.84
C PRO A 112 11.70 -2.95 21.10
N ASP A 113 11.91 -2.62 22.37
CA ASP A 113 12.77 -1.54 22.90
C ASP A 113 14.27 -1.60 22.56
N ASP A 114 14.82 -2.75 22.21
CA ASP A 114 16.29 -2.96 22.12
C ASP A 114 16.92 -2.50 20.79
N VAL A 115 16.33 -1.52 20.13
CA VAL A 115 16.79 -1.14 18.81
C VAL A 115 17.64 0.13 18.85
N GLY A 116 18.95 -0.06 18.99
CA GLY A 116 19.93 0.96 18.64
C GLY A 116 20.00 2.20 19.52
N GLY A 117 19.48 2.16 20.76
CA GLY A 117 19.58 3.29 21.70
C GLY A 117 18.77 4.53 21.28
N ARG A 118 17.83 4.41 20.36
CA ARG A 118 16.93 5.51 19.98
C ARG A 118 15.89 5.75 21.05
N PRO A 119 15.42 7.01 21.23
CA PRO A 119 14.26 7.30 22.05
C PRO A 119 13.01 6.62 21.48
N ARG A 120 12.04 6.42 22.34
CA ARG A 120 10.73 5.84 22.01
C ARG A 120 9.81 6.84 21.33
N GLY A 121 8.63 6.40 20.95
CA GLY A 121 7.63 7.24 20.30
C GLY A 121 7.24 8.46 21.12
N PHE A 122 7.02 9.58 20.46
CA PHE A 122 6.70 10.89 21.04
C PHE A 122 7.82 11.52 21.90
N ALA A 123 9.09 11.10 21.76
CA ALA A 123 10.21 11.79 22.37
C ALA A 123 10.31 13.23 21.87
N LEU A 124 10.67 14.16 22.77
CA LEU A 124 10.91 15.56 22.40
C LEU A 124 12.27 15.73 21.74
N ARG A 125 12.29 16.48 20.63
CA ARG A 125 13.51 16.86 19.91
C ARG A 125 13.55 18.39 19.77
N THR A 126 14.63 18.98 20.22
CA THR A 126 14.86 20.44 20.18
C THR A 126 15.92 20.83 19.15
N GLY A 127 16.64 19.82 18.60
CA GLY A 127 17.83 20.02 17.78
C GLY A 127 19.11 20.29 18.58
N THR A 128 19.02 20.34 19.92
CA THR A 128 20.16 20.45 20.83
C THR A 128 20.37 19.13 21.55
N ALA A 129 21.43 18.39 21.19
CA ALA A 129 21.64 17.03 21.69
C ALA A 129 21.64 16.92 23.23
N GLU A 130 22.24 17.89 23.92
CA GLU A 130 22.29 17.92 25.39
C GLU A 130 20.89 18.03 26.01
N LEU A 131 20.04 18.92 25.47
CA LEU A 131 18.69 19.11 25.97
C LEU A 131 17.80 17.91 25.60
N ASP A 132 17.96 17.36 24.41
CA ASP A 132 17.23 16.17 23.96
C ASP A 132 17.53 14.96 24.87
N GLU A 133 18.82 14.71 25.18
CA GLU A 133 19.23 13.62 26.08
C GLU A 133 18.74 13.83 27.51
N ARG A 134 18.75 15.07 27.98
CA ARG A 134 18.23 15.44 29.29
C ARG A 134 16.73 15.17 29.40
N LEU A 135 15.95 15.59 28.40
CA LEU A 135 14.51 15.34 28.34
C LEU A 135 14.16 13.86 28.24
N HIS A 136 14.95 13.10 27.46
CA HIS A 136 14.81 11.66 27.33
C HIS A 136 15.03 10.91 28.66
N ARG A 137 15.98 11.37 29.50
CA ARG A 137 16.24 10.76 30.82
C ARG A 137 15.36 11.28 31.94
N ALA A 138 14.69 12.40 31.74
CA ALA A 138 13.86 13.03 32.75
C ALA A 138 12.68 12.14 33.14
N LEU A 139 12.40 12.07 34.45
CA LEU A 139 11.25 11.35 35.00
C LEU A 139 10.08 12.34 35.16
N PHE A 140 9.18 12.31 34.23
CA PHE A 140 7.98 13.17 34.24
C PHE A 140 6.99 12.66 35.30
N ARG A 141 6.26 13.60 35.92
CA ARG A 141 5.11 13.29 36.74
C ARG A 141 3.90 13.06 35.84
N ALA A 142 3.34 11.86 35.88
CA ALA A 142 2.13 11.51 35.16
C ALA A 142 0.88 11.88 35.96
N SER A 143 -0.19 12.33 35.29
CA SER A 143 -1.49 12.64 35.91
C SER A 143 -2.21 11.40 36.44
N ALA A 144 -1.89 10.22 35.91
CA ALA A 144 -2.46 8.94 36.33
C ALA A 144 -1.47 7.79 36.08
N THR A 145 -1.64 6.66 36.75
CA THR A 145 -0.86 5.41 36.50
C THR A 145 -1.57 4.47 35.54
N ALA A 146 -2.88 4.58 35.42
CA ALA A 146 -3.70 3.85 34.46
C ALA A 146 -4.88 4.73 34.01
N VAL A 147 -5.22 4.67 32.74
CA VAL A 147 -6.29 5.46 32.11
C VAL A 147 -7.19 4.52 31.32
N GLN A 148 -8.48 4.51 31.65
CA GLN A 148 -9.50 3.83 30.83
C GLN A 148 -10.18 4.86 29.94
N VAL A 149 -10.17 4.59 28.62
CA VAL A 149 -10.78 5.48 27.62
C VAL A 149 -12.25 5.14 27.47
N GLY A 150 -13.11 5.99 28.06
CA GLY A 150 -14.57 5.88 27.92
C GLY A 150 -15.10 6.58 26.66
N GLU A 151 -16.43 6.68 26.54
CA GLU A 151 -17.09 7.35 25.39
C GLU A 151 -16.70 8.84 25.25
N ALA A 152 -16.44 9.53 26.33
CA ALA A 152 -16.01 10.93 26.35
C ALA A 152 -14.52 11.12 25.97
N GLY A 153 -13.79 10.03 25.75
CA GLY A 153 -12.33 10.06 25.61
C GLY A 153 -11.63 10.10 26.97
N ALA A 154 -10.31 10.31 26.95
CA ALA A 154 -9.49 10.44 28.17
C ALA A 154 -8.21 11.21 27.88
N ASP A 155 -7.72 11.94 28.89
CA ASP A 155 -6.49 12.70 28.83
C ASP A 155 -5.43 12.11 29.75
N LEU A 156 -4.18 12.02 29.24
CA LEU A 156 -2.99 11.67 30.03
C LEU A 156 -1.98 12.81 29.90
N VAL A 157 -1.61 13.41 31.01
CA VAL A 157 -0.68 14.55 31.04
C VAL A 157 0.59 14.16 31.79
N PHE A 158 1.72 14.55 31.20
CA PHE A 158 3.06 14.43 31.80
C PHE A 158 3.66 15.81 31.98
N GLU A 159 4.20 16.10 33.15
CA GLU A 159 4.83 17.36 33.50
C GLU A 159 6.23 17.15 34.07
N PHE A 160 7.16 18.01 33.70
CA PHE A 160 8.52 18.03 34.20
C PHE A 160 9.01 19.46 34.35
N GLN A 161 9.68 19.75 35.45
CA GLN A 161 10.39 21.01 35.68
C GLN A 161 11.62 20.74 36.55
N ASP A 162 12.76 21.29 36.16
CA ASP A 162 14.01 21.16 36.89
C ASP A 162 14.54 22.50 37.44
N GLU A 163 15.64 22.40 38.19
CA GLU A 163 16.30 23.57 38.81
C GLU A 163 16.88 24.55 37.78
N SER A 164 17.18 24.08 36.56
CA SER A 164 17.74 24.94 35.49
C SER A 164 16.68 25.76 34.77
N GLY A 165 15.42 25.66 35.17
CA GLY A 165 14.30 26.38 34.58
C GLY A 165 13.79 25.74 33.29
N VAL A 166 14.16 24.48 33.00
CA VAL A 166 13.56 23.72 31.90
C VAL A 166 12.21 23.18 32.39
N ARG A 167 11.14 23.54 31.68
CA ARG A 167 9.78 23.07 31.92
C ARG A 167 9.28 22.40 30.65
N ALA A 168 8.80 21.16 30.77
CA ALA A 168 8.17 20.42 29.69
C ALA A 168 6.80 19.90 30.12
N ARG A 169 5.80 20.02 29.22
CA ARG A 169 4.47 19.45 29.39
C ARG A 169 4.08 18.72 28.12
N LYS A 170 3.62 17.47 28.28
CA LYS A 170 3.03 16.68 27.20
C LYS A 170 1.63 16.28 27.59
N ALA A 171 0.65 16.46 26.73
CA ALA A 171 -0.72 15.99 26.92
C ALA A 171 -1.10 15.08 25.74
N PHE A 172 -1.63 13.92 26.09
CA PHE A 172 -2.13 12.93 25.15
C PHE A 172 -3.63 12.79 25.38
N ARG A 173 -4.43 13.17 24.37
CA ARG A 173 -5.88 13.00 24.37
C ARG A 173 -6.25 11.82 23.51
N PHE A 174 -6.84 10.82 24.11
CA PHE A 174 -7.36 9.62 23.45
C PHE A 174 -8.83 9.84 23.10
N VAL A 175 -9.17 9.55 21.84
CA VAL A 175 -10.52 9.67 21.32
C VAL A 175 -11.14 8.27 21.26
N SER A 176 -12.43 8.17 21.52
CA SER A 176 -13.21 6.95 21.47
C SER A 176 -14.17 6.94 20.28
N GLY A 177 -14.81 5.81 20.01
CA GLY A 177 -15.85 5.69 18.99
C GLY A 177 -15.33 5.65 17.55
N ARG A 178 -15.47 6.72 16.79
CA ARG A 178 -15.15 6.73 15.35
C ARG A 178 -13.66 6.78 15.04
N GLU A 179 -12.82 7.23 15.96
CA GLU A 179 -11.38 7.43 15.77
C GLU A 179 -10.54 6.64 16.79
N PRO A 180 -10.73 5.32 16.93
CA PRO A 180 -10.14 4.52 18.02
C PRO A 180 -8.62 4.39 17.95
N TYR A 181 -8.01 4.79 16.84
CA TYR A 181 -6.56 4.71 16.57
C TYR A 181 -5.91 6.09 16.51
N VAL A 182 -6.61 7.14 16.94
CA VAL A 182 -6.10 8.50 16.98
C VAL A 182 -5.73 8.87 18.41
N VAL A 183 -4.54 9.45 18.56
CA VAL A 183 -4.12 10.18 19.74
C VAL A 183 -3.81 11.61 19.36
N ARG A 184 -4.40 12.58 20.05
CA ARG A 184 -4.09 13.99 19.89
C ARG A 184 -3.03 14.41 20.89
N VAL A 185 -1.99 15.06 20.40
CA VAL A 185 -0.81 15.38 21.19
C VAL A 185 -0.58 16.87 21.24
N SER A 186 -0.41 17.39 22.46
CA SER A 186 0.11 18.73 22.70
C SER A 186 1.44 18.62 23.44
N ALA A 187 2.43 19.38 23.04
CA ALA A 187 3.74 19.41 23.68
C ALA A 187 4.28 20.83 23.78
N GLU A 188 4.64 21.22 24.99
CA GLU A 188 5.18 22.52 25.33
C GLU A 188 6.54 22.34 26.00
N LEU A 189 7.51 23.16 25.61
CA LEU A 189 8.82 23.23 26.23
C LEU A 189 9.20 24.69 26.44
N SER A 190 9.69 25.01 27.62
CA SER A 190 10.27 26.32 27.92
C SER A 190 11.58 26.18 28.69
N ARG A 191 12.48 27.12 28.48
CA ARG A 191 13.75 27.23 29.23
C ARG A 191 13.92 28.68 29.68
N GLY A 192 14.02 28.88 31.00
CA GLY A 192 14.11 30.23 31.56
C GLY A 192 12.91 31.12 31.20
N GLY A 193 11.72 30.56 31.05
CA GLY A 193 10.49 31.28 30.68
C GLY A 193 10.32 31.55 29.17
N GLN A 194 11.31 31.23 28.35
CA GLN A 194 11.20 31.33 26.88
C GLN A 194 10.74 29.99 26.28
N SER A 195 9.78 30.06 25.34
CA SER A 195 9.32 28.87 24.61
C SER A 195 10.40 28.35 23.67
N VAL A 196 10.62 27.05 23.69
CA VAL A 196 11.57 26.32 22.82
C VAL A 196 10.79 25.49 21.81
N PRO A 197 11.03 25.65 20.51
CA PRO A 197 10.38 24.83 19.48
C PRO A 197 10.76 23.34 19.66
N VAL A 198 9.76 22.46 19.52
CA VAL A 198 9.95 21.03 19.65
C VAL A 198 9.42 20.26 18.45
N ALA A 199 10.08 19.17 18.11
CA ALA A 199 9.56 18.12 17.24
C ALA A 199 9.25 16.87 18.06
N LEU A 200 8.31 16.06 17.58
CA LEU A 200 7.98 14.77 18.14
C LEU A 200 8.64 13.66 17.31
N ASP A 201 9.40 12.80 17.95
CA ASP A 201 10.07 11.65 17.32
C ASP A 201 9.14 10.43 17.33
N SER A 202 9.04 9.70 16.23
CA SER A 202 8.26 8.46 16.15
C SER A 202 8.94 7.25 16.81
N GLY A 203 10.12 7.42 17.35
CA GLY A 203 10.96 6.33 17.85
C GLY A 203 11.58 5.54 16.70
N VAL A 204 11.47 4.22 16.75
CA VAL A 204 11.96 3.32 15.68
C VAL A 204 10.99 3.15 14.52
N GLY A 205 9.89 3.92 14.49
CA GLY A 205 8.84 3.79 13.49
C GLY A 205 7.87 2.65 13.78
N ILE A 206 7.29 2.10 12.73
CA ILE A 206 6.40 0.94 12.80
C ILE A 206 6.89 -0.14 11.85
N GLY A 207 6.45 -1.37 12.06
CA GLY A 207 6.64 -2.47 11.14
C GLY A 207 6.52 -3.84 11.80
N GLU A 208 6.00 -4.77 11.02
CA GLU A 208 5.89 -6.17 11.42
C GLU A 208 7.25 -6.85 11.27
N THR A 209 8.08 -6.84 12.32
CA THR A 209 9.45 -7.39 12.29
C THR A 209 9.48 -8.90 12.13
N GLU A 210 8.43 -9.61 12.52
CA GLU A 210 8.36 -11.06 12.53
C GLU A 210 7.81 -11.68 11.24
N ARG A 211 7.19 -10.88 10.35
CA ARG A 211 6.63 -11.41 9.10
C ARG A 211 7.75 -11.71 8.12
N ALA A 212 7.81 -12.98 7.68
CA ALA A 212 8.73 -13.39 6.62
C ALA A 212 8.35 -12.71 5.31
N THR A 213 9.30 -12.03 4.70
CA THR A 213 9.18 -11.49 3.35
C THR A 213 9.73 -12.50 2.35
N GLY A 214 9.06 -12.67 1.19
CA GLY A 214 9.62 -13.43 0.09
C GLY A 214 10.95 -12.84 -0.38
N SER A 215 11.73 -13.62 -1.11
CA SER A 215 13.04 -13.18 -1.65
C SER A 215 12.92 -12.06 -2.71
N GLY A 216 11.71 -11.72 -3.14
CA GLY A 216 11.47 -10.76 -4.22
C GLY A 216 11.85 -11.29 -5.62
N SER A 217 12.21 -12.57 -5.73
CA SER A 217 12.50 -13.20 -7.02
C SER A 217 11.22 -13.52 -7.79
N PHE A 218 11.33 -13.76 -9.10
CA PHE A 218 10.20 -14.18 -9.93
C PHE A 218 9.49 -15.44 -9.38
N PHE A 219 10.23 -16.35 -8.76
CA PHE A 219 9.71 -17.59 -8.20
C PHE A 219 9.26 -17.50 -6.74
N SER A 220 9.60 -16.42 -6.04
CA SER A 220 9.17 -16.14 -4.67
C SER A 220 8.90 -14.66 -4.52
N PRO A 221 7.80 -14.15 -5.13
CA PRO A 221 7.49 -12.74 -5.11
C PRO A 221 7.22 -12.28 -3.68
N ASN A 222 7.67 -11.08 -3.39
CA ASN A 222 7.36 -10.44 -2.11
C ASN A 222 5.99 -9.76 -2.20
N TYR A 223 5.00 -10.34 -1.54
CA TYR A 223 3.65 -9.79 -1.45
C TYR A 223 3.48 -8.79 -0.30
N TYR A 224 4.51 -8.62 0.54
CA TYR A 224 4.49 -7.73 1.67
C TYR A 224 5.27 -6.46 1.37
N GLN A 225 4.62 -5.30 1.56
CA GLN A 225 5.27 -3.99 1.42
C GLN A 225 6.08 -3.70 2.69
N PRO A 226 7.40 -3.46 2.59
CA PRO A 226 8.20 -3.04 3.75
C PRO A 226 7.80 -1.64 4.21
N PRO A 227 8.16 -1.23 5.44
CA PRO A 227 7.94 0.13 5.90
C PRO A 227 8.60 1.17 4.99
N GLU A 228 7.84 2.17 4.58
CA GLU A 228 8.28 3.29 3.73
C GLU A 228 7.88 4.61 4.38
N ALA A 229 8.63 5.66 4.12
CA ALA A 229 8.19 7.02 4.42
C ALA A 229 7.00 7.38 3.52
N ILE A 230 5.99 8.00 4.10
CA ILE A 230 4.80 8.43 3.37
C ILE A 230 4.49 9.89 3.65
N LEU A 231 4.10 10.62 2.63
CA LEU A 231 3.60 11.99 2.77
C LEU A 231 2.53 12.30 1.73
N HIS A 232 1.62 13.19 2.09
CA HIS A 232 0.58 13.71 1.20
C HIS A 232 0.75 15.22 1.02
N ARG A 233 0.97 15.62 -0.23
CA ARG A 233 1.11 17.03 -0.63
C ARG A 233 0.28 17.28 -1.89
N GLU A 234 -0.52 18.35 -1.89
CA GLU A 234 -1.28 18.79 -3.07
C GLU A 234 -2.10 17.69 -3.75
N GLY A 235 -2.79 16.87 -2.97
CA GLY A 235 -3.63 15.78 -3.48
C GLY A 235 -2.86 14.53 -3.93
N LYS A 236 -1.53 14.49 -3.78
CA LYS A 236 -0.68 13.37 -4.19
C LYS A 236 -0.01 12.71 -2.98
N VAL A 237 -0.11 11.39 -2.93
CA VAL A 237 0.65 10.56 -1.98
C VAL A 237 2.01 10.21 -2.58
N THR A 238 3.06 10.50 -1.84
CA THR A 238 4.43 10.12 -2.19
C THR A 238 4.94 9.11 -1.16
N ARG A 239 5.55 8.05 -1.64
CA ARG A 239 6.25 7.05 -0.83
C ARG A 239 7.73 7.08 -1.15
N ILE A 240 8.55 6.98 -0.11
CA ILE A 240 10.00 6.99 -0.23
C ILE A 240 10.51 5.74 0.47
N ALA A 241 11.07 4.83 -0.30
CA ALA A 241 11.66 3.60 0.24
C ALA A 241 12.89 3.93 1.11
N ALA A 242 13.15 3.11 2.14
CA ALA A 242 14.27 3.29 3.06
C ALA A 242 15.61 3.52 2.32
N ALA A 243 15.87 2.79 1.25
CA ALA A 243 17.08 2.92 0.45
C ALA A 243 17.26 4.29 -0.25
N SER A 244 16.16 5.02 -0.44
CA SER A 244 16.16 6.34 -1.12
C SER A 244 16.05 7.52 -0.16
N LEU A 245 15.97 7.26 1.14
CA LEU A 245 15.78 8.32 2.15
C LEU A 245 17.02 9.16 2.36
N ALA A 246 18.21 8.64 2.09
CA ALA A 246 19.47 9.41 2.25
C ALA A 246 19.45 10.73 1.46
N ASP A 247 18.84 10.71 0.26
CA ASP A 247 18.76 11.87 -0.63
C ASP A 247 17.54 12.77 -0.35
N GLN A 248 16.54 12.30 0.41
CA GLN A 248 15.25 12.94 0.61
C GLN A 248 14.78 12.94 2.08
N ALA A 249 15.71 12.95 3.01
CA ALA A 249 15.44 12.80 4.44
C ALA A 249 14.51 13.89 5.01
N SER A 250 14.57 15.12 4.52
CA SER A 250 13.76 16.25 5.03
C SER A 250 12.71 16.66 4.03
N GLN A 251 11.47 16.76 4.50
CA GLN A 251 10.30 17.19 3.74
C GLN A 251 9.53 18.25 4.54
N GLU A 252 9.18 19.35 3.89
CA GLU A 252 8.43 20.43 4.53
C GLU A 252 7.36 21.03 3.63
N GLY A 253 6.40 21.73 4.21
CA GLY A 253 5.38 22.47 3.51
C GLY A 253 3.97 22.20 4.03
N ALA A 254 2.97 22.50 3.20
CA ALA A 254 1.58 22.20 3.47
C ALA A 254 1.30 20.69 3.26
N LEU A 255 1.81 19.87 4.18
CA LEU A 255 1.57 18.44 4.18
C LEU A 255 0.26 18.13 4.89
N ARG A 256 -0.66 17.44 4.20
CA ARG A 256 -1.92 17.01 4.80
C ARG A 256 -1.71 15.95 5.87
N TYR A 257 -0.76 15.06 5.63
CA TYR A 257 -0.22 14.09 6.59
C TYR A 257 1.18 13.66 6.16
N ALA A 258 1.97 13.20 7.13
CA ALA A 258 3.26 12.57 6.87
C ALA A 258 3.64 11.62 8.00
N GLY A 259 4.43 10.59 7.68
CA GLY A 259 4.87 9.58 8.62
C GLY A 259 5.39 8.33 7.93
N VAL A 260 5.05 7.16 8.46
CA VAL A 260 5.51 5.86 7.97
C VAL A 260 4.33 4.93 7.76
N ASP A 261 4.35 4.18 6.67
CA ASP A 261 3.41 3.10 6.43
C ASP A 261 4.11 1.80 6.05
N ASP A 262 3.54 0.68 6.43
CA ASP A 262 3.89 -0.64 5.93
C ASP A 262 2.73 -1.23 5.10
N HIS A 263 2.70 -2.54 4.94
CA HIS A 263 1.64 -3.19 4.14
C HIS A 263 0.23 -2.97 4.72
N TYR A 264 0.06 -3.07 6.04
CA TYR A 264 -1.24 -3.08 6.72
C TYR A 264 -1.44 -1.94 7.71
N PHE A 265 -0.37 -1.37 8.24
CA PHE A 265 -0.42 -0.39 9.32
C PHE A 265 0.20 0.93 8.90
N ILE A 266 -0.16 1.98 9.63
CA ILE A 266 0.35 3.32 9.39
C ILE A 266 0.52 4.07 10.70
N HIS A 267 1.59 4.88 10.78
CA HIS A 267 1.81 5.85 11.83
C HIS A 267 2.10 7.21 11.19
N VAL A 268 1.15 8.13 11.25
CA VAL A 268 1.27 9.45 10.62
C VAL A 268 0.81 10.57 11.53
N ALA A 269 1.46 11.72 11.39
CA ALA A 269 0.99 12.99 11.91
C ALA A 269 0.01 13.62 10.91
N VAL A 270 -1.12 14.12 11.41
CA VAL A 270 -2.16 14.83 10.67
C VAL A 270 -2.28 16.23 11.27
N PRO A 271 -1.54 17.23 10.77
CA PRO A 271 -1.37 18.54 11.41
C PRO A 271 -2.59 19.46 11.28
N GLY A 272 -3.63 19.07 10.52
CA GLY A 272 -4.74 19.94 10.18
C GLY A 272 -4.30 21.07 9.23
N ASP A 273 -4.52 22.31 9.63
CA ASP A 273 -4.15 23.48 8.84
C ASP A 273 -2.72 24.00 9.12
N LYS A 274 -2.00 23.36 10.06
CA LYS A 274 -0.63 23.75 10.43
C LYS A 274 0.36 23.23 9.39
N ARG A 275 1.45 23.97 9.18
CA ARG A 275 2.56 23.49 8.34
C ARG A 275 3.36 22.45 9.10
N LEU A 276 3.61 21.33 8.44
CA LEU A 276 4.38 20.20 8.96
C LEU A 276 5.74 20.13 8.26
N ARG A 277 6.79 20.01 9.07
CA ARG A 277 8.14 19.66 8.63
C ARG A 277 8.45 18.27 9.16
N VAL A 278 8.85 17.37 8.28
CA VAL A 278 9.17 15.99 8.66
C VAL A 278 10.59 15.65 8.23
N LYS A 279 11.35 15.09 9.17
CA LYS A 279 12.67 14.52 8.91
C LYS A 279 12.57 13.01 9.09
N TYR A 280 12.93 12.27 8.04
CA TYR A 280 12.95 10.81 8.05
C TYR A 280 14.35 10.29 8.34
N ASP A 281 14.41 9.08 8.91
CA ASP A 281 15.65 8.37 9.22
C ASP A 281 15.44 6.86 9.05
N VAL A 282 16.51 6.13 8.72
CA VAL A 282 16.48 4.67 8.56
C VAL A 282 17.07 4.02 9.80
N VAL A 283 16.33 3.09 10.38
CA VAL A 283 16.72 2.33 11.57
C VAL A 283 16.86 0.87 11.21
N THR A 284 18.02 0.29 11.46
CA THR A 284 18.24 -1.14 11.26
C THR A 284 17.94 -1.90 12.54
N VAL A 285 16.99 -2.83 12.46
CA VAL A 285 16.57 -3.67 13.60
C VAL A 285 16.92 -5.14 13.35
N PRO A 286 17.19 -5.94 14.40
CA PRO A 286 17.30 -7.39 14.25
C PRO A 286 16.02 -7.98 13.65
N GLY A 287 16.15 -8.88 12.70
CA GLY A 287 15.04 -9.65 12.13
C GLY A 287 15.27 -11.13 12.29
N PRO A 288 14.24 -11.98 12.12
CA PRO A 288 14.35 -13.43 12.34
C PRO A 288 15.34 -14.14 11.41
N THR A 289 15.54 -13.63 10.19
CA THR A 289 16.45 -14.23 9.19
C THR A 289 17.56 -13.28 8.75
N ALA A 290 17.29 -11.97 8.77
CA ALA A 290 18.24 -10.91 8.40
C ALA A 290 17.84 -9.59 9.06
N PRO A 291 18.78 -8.64 9.27
CA PRO A 291 18.45 -7.30 9.73
C PRO A 291 17.41 -6.65 8.79
N LYS A 292 16.43 -5.96 9.38
CA LYS A 292 15.41 -5.23 8.65
C LYS A 292 15.63 -3.73 8.78
N GLN A 293 15.30 -3.00 7.73
CA GLN A 293 15.29 -1.54 7.75
C GLN A 293 13.87 -1.07 8.04
N LEU A 294 13.73 -0.29 9.10
CA LEU A 294 12.53 0.45 9.44
C LEU A 294 12.75 1.92 9.14
N VAL A 295 11.66 2.65 9.01
CA VAL A 295 11.69 4.10 8.79
C VAL A 295 11.11 4.78 10.02
N ALA A 296 11.88 5.70 10.58
CA ALA A 296 11.48 6.59 11.65
C ALA A 296 11.25 8.01 11.09
N TYR A 297 10.52 8.84 11.82
CA TYR A 297 10.36 10.24 11.46
C TYR A 297 10.29 11.14 12.69
N GLN A 298 10.64 12.41 12.48
CA GLN A 298 10.46 13.50 13.43
C GLN A 298 9.49 14.50 12.82
N ALA A 299 8.43 14.82 13.54
CA ALA A 299 7.40 15.77 13.13
C ALA A 299 7.57 17.10 13.89
N ALA A 300 7.92 18.17 13.20
CA ALA A 300 7.97 19.53 13.70
C ALA A 300 6.87 20.37 13.05
N LEU A 301 6.27 21.26 13.82
CA LEU A 301 5.25 22.18 13.34
C LEU A 301 5.78 23.61 13.37
N ASP A 302 5.27 24.46 12.50
CA ASP A 302 5.51 25.88 12.60
C ASP A 302 4.71 26.42 13.82
N GLY A 303 5.42 26.66 14.94
CA GLY A 303 4.85 27.07 16.21
C GLY A 303 4.73 25.94 17.24
N ALA A 304 3.80 26.06 18.18
CA ALA A 304 3.59 25.07 19.24
C ALA A 304 2.96 23.78 18.70
N VAL A 305 3.39 22.64 19.24
CA VAL A 305 2.71 21.37 19.05
C VAL A 305 1.45 21.37 19.93
N ASP A 306 0.32 21.74 19.36
CA ASP A 306 -0.93 21.82 20.08
C ASP A 306 -2.04 21.11 19.29
N ASP A 307 -2.70 20.16 19.95
CA ASP A 307 -3.80 19.31 19.45
C ASP A 307 -3.54 18.68 18.07
N VAL A 308 -2.35 18.14 17.88
CA VAL A 308 -1.96 17.45 16.64
C VAL A 308 -2.44 16.01 16.67
N ALA A 309 -3.22 15.60 15.68
CA ALA A 309 -3.67 14.23 15.57
C ALA A 309 -2.55 13.32 15.03
N PHE A 310 -2.30 12.22 15.71
CA PHE A 310 -1.48 11.11 15.24
C PHE A 310 -2.36 9.89 15.07
N TYR A 311 -2.38 9.32 13.88
CA TYR A 311 -3.05 8.06 13.61
C TYR A 311 -2.03 6.92 13.69
N LEU A 312 -2.25 5.97 14.61
CA LEU A 312 -1.44 4.77 14.79
C LEU A 312 -2.35 3.54 14.69
N GLY A 313 -2.46 2.95 13.51
CA GLY A 313 -3.44 1.89 13.35
C GLY A 313 -3.46 1.22 12.00
N PRO A 314 -4.51 0.38 11.79
CA PRO A 314 -4.70 -0.38 10.57
C PRO A 314 -5.09 0.52 9.40
N LYS A 315 -4.68 0.17 8.19
CA LYS A 315 -5.14 0.82 6.96
C LYS A 315 -6.56 0.38 6.60
N GLN A 316 -7.48 0.52 7.53
CA GLN A 316 -8.88 0.20 7.36
C GLN A 316 -9.63 1.41 6.77
N PHE A 317 -10.31 1.20 5.64
CA PHE A 317 -10.91 2.28 4.85
C PHE A 317 -11.79 3.22 5.68
N ASP A 318 -12.72 2.68 6.46
CA ASP A 318 -13.69 3.49 7.20
C ASP A 318 -13.04 4.27 8.36
N MET A 319 -12.01 3.69 9.02
CA MET A 319 -11.29 4.33 10.11
C MET A 319 -10.41 5.49 9.60
N LEU A 320 -9.74 5.28 8.46
CA LEU A 320 -8.96 6.33 7.81
C LEU A 320 -9.86 7.48 7.35
N ALA A 321 -11.02 7.16 6.75
CA ALA A 321 -11.99 8.15 6.29
C ALA A 321 -12.62 8.97 7.43
N ALA A 322 -12.77 8.38 8.61
CA ALA A 322 -13.26 9.06 9.80
C ALA A 322 -12.25 10.10 10.33
N THR A 323 -10.95 9.78 10.28
CA THR A 323 -9.88 10.67 10.73
C THR A 323 -9.63 11.81 9.73
N ASP A 324 -9.43 11.47 8.46
CA ASP A 324 -9.28 12.44 7.37
C ASP A 324 -9.65 11.80 6.04
N ARG A 325 -10.44 12.49 5.20
CA ARG A 325 -10.88 11.97 3.89
C ARG A 325 -9.73 11.67 2.94
N GLU A 326 -8.65 12.45 3.00
CA GLU A 326 -7.47 12.26 2.16
C GLU A 326 -6.57 11.14 2.68
N LEU A 327 -6.71 10.76 3.96
CA LEU A 327 -5.94 9.68 4.57
C LEU A 327 -6.27 8.31 3.94
N VAL A 328 -7.46 8.15 3.38
CA VAL A 328 -7.83 6.93 2.62
C VAL A 328 -6.87 6.63 1.46
N ARG A 329 -6.25 7.66 0.89
CA ARG A 329 -5.30 7.52 -0.23
C ARG A 329 -3.99 6.82 0.16
N VAL A 330 -3.76 6.58 1.46
CA VAL A 330 -2.67 5.70 1.93
C VAL A 330 -2.85 4.26 1.47
N ILE A 331 -4.09 3.82 1.23
CA ILE A 331 -4.34 2.49 0.68
C ILE A 331 -4.04 2.55 -0.83
N ASN A 332 -2.96 1.89 -1.23
CA ASN A 332 -2.53 1.91 -2.63
C ASN A 332 -3.29 0.90 -3.48
N PHE A 333 -4.50 1.23 -3.86
CA PHE A 333 -5.30 0.40 -4.77
C PHE A 333 -4.91 0.58 -6.25
N GLY A 334 -3.90 1.39 -6.55
CA GLY A 334 -3.46 1.66 -7.92
C GLY A 334 -4.48 2.43 -8.75
N ILE A 335 -4.35 2.33 -10.08
CA ILE A 335 -5.21 3.04 -11.06
C ILE A 335 -6.67 2.57 -11.04
N PHE A 336 -6.95 1.39 -10.48
CA PHE A 336 -8.28 0.82 -10.39
C PHE A 336 -8.98 1.12 -9.05
N SER A 337 -8.48 2.07 -8.24
CA SER A 337 -9.07 2.48 -6.95
C SER A 337 -10.57 2.77 -7.04
N TRP A 338 -11.02 3.38 -8.13
CA TRP A 338 -12.44 3.69 -8.38
C TRP A 338 -13.33 2.43 -8.42
N MET A 339 -12.76 1.27 -8.77
CA MET A 339 -13.46 -0.02 -8.78
C MET A 339 -13.23 -0.79 -7.48
N VAL A 340 -12.04 -0.69 -6.89
CA VAL A 340 -11.67 -1.42 -5.67
C VAL A 340 -12.52 -0.99 -4.47
N VAL A 341 -12.74 0.32 -4.30
CA VAL A 341 -13.53 0.84 -3.16
C VAL A 341 -14.97 0.32 -3.14
N PRO A 342 -15.75 0.34 -4.24
CA PRO A 342 -17.05 -0.33 -4.30
C PRO A 342 -17.00 -1.83 -4.02
N LEU A 343 -15.95 -2.53 -4.52
CA LEU A 343 -15.76 -3.96 -4.27
C LEU A 343 -15.48 -4.26 -2.80
N LEU A 344 -14.65 -3.45 -2.14
CA LEU A 344 -14.37 -3.58 -0.71
C LEU A 344 -15.63 -3.38 0.13
N ARG A 345 -16.43 -2.37 -0.20
CA ARG A 345 -17.73 -2.13 0.48
C ARG A 345 -18.68 -3.30 0.28
N ALA A 346 -18.77 -3.83 -0.95
CA ALA A 346 -19.58 -5.01 -1.24
C ALA A 346 -19.09 -6.25 -0.49
N LEU A 347 -17.77 -6.45 -0.42
CA LEU A 347 -17.15 -7.55 0.35
C LEU A 347 -17.51 -7.45 1.83
N ASN A 348 -17.35 -6.27 2.43
CA ASN A 348 -17.67 -6.02 3.84
C ASN A 348 -19.18 -6.16 4.11
N TRP A 349 -20.04 -5.69 3.19
CA TRP A 349 -21.47 -5.85 3.28
C TRP A 349 -21.87 -7.34 3.26
N ILE A 350 -21.34 -8.13 2.33
CA ILE A 350 -21.57 -9.58 2.26
C ILE A 350 -21.05 -10.26 3.53
N ASN A 351 -19.88 -9.85 4.02
CA ASN A 351 -19.30 -10.42 5.24
C ASN A 351 -20.17 -10.14 6.47
N GLY A 352 -20.86 -9.01 6.52
CA GLY A 352 -21.82 -8.70 7.58
C GLY A 352 -22.96 -9.73 7.72
N TYR A 353 -23.30 -10.45 6.64
CA TYR A 353 -24.28 -11.54 6.64
C TYR A 353 -23.64 -12.93 6.84
N LEU A 354 -22.50 -13.18 6.20
CA LEU A 354 -21.87 -14.51 6.17
C LEU A 354 -20.92 -14.75 7.36
N GLY A 355 -20.42 -13.68 7.98
CA GLY A 355 -19.48 -13.76 9.11
C GLY A 355 -18.13 -14.41 8.78
N ASN A 356 -17.82 -14.62 7.48
CA ASN A 356 -16.58 -15.27 7.05
C ASN A 356 -16.12 -14.69 5.71
N TYR A 357 -14.93 -14.08 5.69
CA TYR A 357 -14.39 -13.43 4.49
C TYR A 357 -14.11 -14.40 3.34
N GLY A 358 -13.75 -15.65 3.60
CA GLY A 358 -13.54 -16.64 2.54
C GLY A 358 -14.82 -16.92 1.75
N TRP A 359 -15.93 -17.16 2.45
CA TRP A 359 -17.24 -17.30 1.82
C TRP A 359 -17.72 -16.01 1.16
N SER A 360 -17.38 -14.86 1.74
CA SER A 360 -17.69 -13.55 1.15
C SER A 360 -16.97 -13.32 -0.17
N ILE A 361 -15.68 -13.71 -0.26
CA ILE A 361 -14.92 -13.69 -1.51
C ILE A 361 -15.58 -14.57 -2.56
N ILE A 362 -15.99 -15.79 -2.20
CA ILE A 362 -16.68 -16.72 -3.10
C ILE A 362 -18.00 -16.10 -3.61
N ALA A 363 -18.83 -15.59 -2.71
CA ALA A 363 -20.12 -14.99 -3.05
C ALA A 363 -19.94 -13.76 -3.97
N LEU A 364 -19.02 -12.86 -3.63
CA LEU A 364 -18.70 -11.68 -4.44
C LEU A 364 -18.16 -12.07 -5.82
N THR A 365 -17.31 -13.10 -5.88
CA THR A 365 -16.77 -13.62 -7.14
C THR A 365 -17.88 -14.16 -8.04
N ILE A 366 -18.81 -14.95 -7.48
CA ILE A 366 -19.97 -15.48 -8.20
C ILE A 366 -20.85 -14.33 -8.72
N LEU A 367 -21.16 -13.35 -7.86
CA LEU A 367 -21.98 -12.20 -8.22
C LEU A 367 -21.39 -11.43 -9.43
N ILE A 368 -20.11 -11.13 -9.39
CA ILE A 368 -19.45 -10.39 -10.46
C ILE A 368 -19.36 -11.20 -11.74
N ASN A 369 -19.03 -12.50 -11.64
CA ASN A 369 -19.01 -13.36 -12.81
C ASN A 369 -20.43 -13.52 -13.41
N ALA A 370 -21.49 -13.54 -12.59
CA ALA A 370 -22.87 -13.55 -13.05
C ALA A 370 -23.25 -12.25 -13.81
N VAL A 371 -22.83 -11.08 -13.29
CA VAL A 371 -23.02 -9.79 -13.98
C VAL A 371 -22.26 -9.76 -15.32
N MET A 372 -21.07 -10.34 -15.37
CA MET A 372 -20.27 -10.41 -16.59
C MET A 372 -20.69 -11.54 -17.56
N PHE A 373 -21.57 -12.44 -17.13
CA PHE A 373 -22.00 -13.60 -17.93
C PHE A 373 -22.48 -13.25 -19.34
N PRO A 374 -23.43 -12.29 -19.56
CA PRO A 374 -23.94 -12.02 -20.88
C PRO A 374 -22.87 -11.54 -21.86
N LEU A 375 -21.90 -10.80 -21.37
CA LEU A 375 -20.80 -10.29 -22.17
C LEU A 375 -19.83 -11.40 -22.55
N ARG A 376 -19.44 -12.23 -21.59
CA ARG A 376 -18.58 -13.40 -21.84
C ARG A 376 -19.26 -14.40 -22.77
N HIS A 377 -20.57 -14.62 -22.61
CA HIS A 377 -21.35 -15.49 -23.50
C HIS A 377 -21.27 -15.03 -24.96
N LYS A 378 -21.54 -13.74 -25.24
CA LYS A 378 -21.43 -13.16 -26.59
C LYS A 378 -20.04 -13.39 -27.19
N SER A 379 -19.00 -13.30 -26.38
CA SER A 379 -17.64 -13.53 -26.85
C SER A 379 -17.35 -14.99 -27.18
N VAL A 380 -17.77 -15.92 -26.32
CA VAL A 380 -17.58 -17.35 -26.59
C VAL A 380 -18.31 -17.72 -27.88
N VAL A 381 -19.52 -17.20 -28.11
CA VAL A 381 -20.26 -17.37 -29.38
C VAL A 381 -19.46 -16.85 -30.57
N SER A 382 -18.84 -15.67 -30.43
CA SER A 382 -18.03 -15.07 -31.52
C SER A 382 -16.76 -15.88 -31.77
N MET A 383 -16.07 -16.31 -30.71
CA MET A 383 -14.89 -17.19 -30.84
C MET A 383 -15.25 -18.52 -31.51
N ARG A 384 -16.42 -19.09 -31.22
CA ARG A 384 -16.90 -20.30 -31.87
C ARG A 384 -17.09 -20.11 -33.38
N LYS A 385 -17.73 -19.01 -33.79
CA LYS A 385 -17.87 -18.64 -35.20
C LYS A 385 -16.50 -18.51 -35.90
N MET A 386 -15.51 -17.97 -35.21
CA MET A 386 -14.14 -17.86 -35.74
C MET A 386 -13.49 -19.23 -35.86
N GLN A 387 -13.71 -20.14 -34.90
CA GLN A 387 -13.19 -21.51 -34.93
C GLN A 387 -13.80 -22.30 -36.11
N ASP A 388 -15.08 -22.11 -36.41
CA ASP A 388 -15.76 -22.73 -37.57
C ASP A 388 -15.14 -22.29 -38.91
N LEU A 389 -14.48 -21.12 -38.96
CA LEU A 389 -13.75 -20.62 -40.15
C LEU A 389 -12.29 -21.07 -40.23
N GLN A 390 -11.76 -21.75 -39.23
CA GLN A 390 -10.37 -22.22 -39.16
C GLN A 390 -9.91 -23.00 -40.44
N PRO A 391 -10.72 -23.93 -41.02
CA PRO A 391 -10.29 -24.64 -42.23
C PRO A 391 -10.13 -23.68 -43.41
N GLU A 392 -10.99 -22.64 -43.58
CA GLU A 392 -10.86 -21.65 -44.65
C GLU A 392 -9.64 -20.72 -44.40
N VAL A 393 -9.43 -20.31 -43.14
CA VAL A 393 -8.26 -19.54 -42.71
C VAL A 393 -6.97 -20.30 -42.98
N LYS A 394 -6.92 -21.59 -42.61
CA LYS A 394 -5.75 -22.46 -42.84
C LYS A 394 -5.48 -22.63 -44.33
N ALA A 395 -6.50 -22.84 -45.15
CA ALA A 395 -6.34 -22.94 -46.61
C ALA A 395 -5.75 -21.68 -47.26
N ILE A 396 -6.09 -20.50 -46.70
CA ILE A 396 -5.45 -19.24 -47.12
C ILE A 396 -3.99 -19.20 -46.64
N GLN A 397 -3.74 -19.47 -45.37
CA GLN A 397 -2.38 -19.46 -44.80
C GLN A 397 -1.43 -20.44 -45.52
N ASP A 398 -1.89 -21.64 -45.83
CA ASP A 398 -1.10 -22.67 -46.52
C ASP A 398 -0.69 -22.25 -47.93
N ARG A 399 -1.51 -21.47 -48.65
CA ARG A 399 -1.15 -20.89 -49.96
C ARG A 399 0.02 -19.93 -49.89
N TYR A 400 0.16 -19.22 -48.75
CA TYR A 400 1.22 -18.24 -48.55
C TYR A 400 2.34 -18.74 -47.60
N ALA A 401 2.33 -20.03 -47.22
CA ALA A 401 3.25 -20.60 -46.22
C ALA A 401 4.72 -20.52 -46.62
N LYS A 402 5.01 -20.59 -47.95
CA LYS A 402 6.36 -20.56 -48.50
C LYS A 402 6.98 -19.17 -48.53
N LEU A 403 6.23 -18.08 -48.30
CA LEU A 403 6.70 -16.72 -48.34
C LEU A 403 7.43 -16.33 -47.06
N LYS A 404 8.55 -15.61 -47.17
CA LYS A 404 9.29 -15.03 -46.04
C LYS A 404 8.42 -13.99 -45.31
N MET A 405 8.71 -13.74 -44.03
CA MET A 405 7.95 -12.77 -43.20
C MET A 405 7.95 -11.35 -43.78
N THR A 406 8.94 -10.97 -44.54
CA THR A 406 9.12 -9.65 -45.18
C THR A 406 8.56 -9.56 -46.60
N ASP A 407 7.98 -10.65 -47.12
CA ASP A 407 7.47 -10.68 -48.50
C ASP A 407 6.15 -9.87 -48.62
N PRO A 408 6.03 -8.97 -49.64
CA PRO A 408 4.79 -8.24 -49.93
C PRO A 408 3.56 -9.14 -50.13
N GLY A 409 3.75 -10.41 -50.52
CA GLY A 409 2.71 -11.41 -50.63
C GLY A 409 2.00 -11.69 -49.30
N ARG A 410 2.64 -11.51 -48.15
CA ARG A 410 2.00 -11.64 -46.83
C ARG A 410 0.96 -10.55 -46.59
N GLN A 411 1.15 -9.38 -47.14
CA GLN A 411 0.16 -8.32 -47.04
C GLN A 411 -1.12 -8.71 -47.81
N LYS A 412 -0.98 -9.34 -48.99
CA LYS A 412 -2.12 -9.90 -49.71
C LYS A 412 -2.86 -10.98 -48.94
N MET A 413 -2.12 -11.87 -48.26
CA MET A 413 -2.71 -12.87 -47.34
C MET A 413 -3.55 -12.22 -46.24
N ASN A 414 -3.04 -11.16 -45.59
CA ASN A 414 -3.76 -10.46 -44.53
C ASN A 414 -5.04 -9.79 -45.05
N VAL A 415 -4.99 -9.21 -46.25
CA VAL A 415 -6.16 -8.61 -46.91
C VAL A 415 -7.20 -9.71 -47.25
N GLU A 416 -6.75 -10.86 -47.76
CA GLU A 416 -7.64 -11.98 -48.07
C GLU A 416 -8.30 -12.57 -46.78
N LEU A 417 -7.55 -12.71 -45.71
CA LEU A 417 -8.07 -13.11 -44.40
C LEU A 417 -9.11 -12.10 -43.86
N MET A 418 -8.81 -10.79 -43.97
CA MET A 418 -9.72 -9.76 -43.51
C MET A 418 -11.02 -9.72 -44.36
N ASN A 419 -10.93 -9.94 -45.65
CA ASN A 419 -12.10 -10.06 -46.53
C ASN A 419 -12.93 -11.30 -46.19
N LEU A 420 -12.30 -12.45 -45.93
CA LEU A 420 -12.99 -13.65 -45.46
C LEU A 420 -13.79 -13.38 -44.18
N TYR A 421 -13.17 -12.74 -43.16
CA TYR A 421 -13.86 -12.40 -41.92
C TYR A 421 -15.04 -11.45 -42.15
N ARG A 422 -14.86 -10.45 -43.04
CA ARG A 422 -15.92 -9.49 -43.39
C ARG A 422 -17.08 -10.18 -44.12
N GLU A 423 -16.80 -11.05 -45.09
CA GLU A 423 -17.81 -11.81 -45.85
C GLU A 423 -18.61 -12.75 -44.92
N ARG A 424 -17.97 -13.29 -43.89
CA ARG A 424 -18.62 -14.19 -42.92
C ARG A 424 -19.26 -13.46 -41.73
N GLY A 425 -19.17 -12.12 -41.68
CA GLY A 425 -19.73 -11.31 -40.60
C GLY A 425 -19.07 -11.60 -39.23
N VAL A 426 -17.81 -12.00 -39.21
CA VAL A 426 -17.05 -12.31 -38.01
C VAL A 426 -16.00 -11.23 -37.80
N ASN A 427 -15.99 -10.62 -36.62
CA ASN A 427 -14.98 -9.64 -36.25
C ASN A 427 -13.84 -10.34 -35.49
N PRO A 428 -12.61 -10.38 -36.01
CA PRO A 428 -11.48 -11.00 -35.32
C PRO A 428 -11.14 -10.33 -33.99
N ALA A 429 -11.47 -9.03 -33.82
CA ALA A 429 -11.28 -8.33 -32.56
C ALA A 429 -12.27 -8.76 -31.47
N SER A 430 -13.40 -9.39 -31.82
CA SER A 430 -14.41 -9.79 -30.84
C SER A 430 -13.91 -10.87 -29.86
N GLY A 431 -12.87 -11.61 -30.22
CA GLY A 431 -12.21 -12.60 -29.35
C GLY A 431 -11.40 -11.98 -28.23
N CYS A 432 -10.84 -10.78 -28.40
CA CYS A 432 -10.01 -10.12 -27.39
C CYS A 432 -10.80 -9.14 -26.50
N VAL A 433 -12.00 -8.68 -26.93
CA VAL A 433 -12.82 -7.72 -26.18
C VAL A 433 -13.13 -8.18 -24.75
N PRO A 434 -13.53 -9.43 -24.49
CA PRO A 434 -13.80 -9.88 -23.12
C PRO A 434 -12.56 -9.91 -22.25
N MET A 435 -11.42 -10.27 -22.83
CA MET A 435 -10.15 -10.25 -22.11
C MET A 435 -9.86 -8.81 -21.66
N LEU A 436 -10.00 -7.84 -22.57
CA LEU A 436 -9.78 -6.43 -22.28
C LEU A 436 -10.70 -5.89 -21.18
N LEU A 437 -11.96 -6.36 -21.14
CA LEU A 437 -12.93 -5.96 -20.13
C LEU A 437 -12.74 -6.70 -18.79
N THR A 438 -12.22 -7.93 -18.83
CA THR A 438 -11.97 -8.74 -17.63
C THR A 438 -10.71 -8.24 -16.89
N PHE A 439 -9.71 -7.68 -17.56
CA PHE A 439 -8.49 -7.19 -16.93
C PHE A 439 -8.72 -6.14 -15.82
N PRO A 440 -9.49 -5.07 -16.02
CA PRO A 440 -9.75 -4.11 -14.95
C PRO A 440 -10.35 -4.76 -13.70
N VAL A 441 -11.28 -5.69 -13.88
CA VAL A 441 -11.92 -6.43 -12.78
C VAL A 441 -10.91 -7.33 -12.07
N LEU A 442 -10.10 -8.06 -12.84
CA LEU A 442 -9.05 -8.92 -12.30
C LEU A 442 -8.04 -8.13 -11.48
N PHE A 443 -7.54 -7.00 -12.01
CA PHE A 443 -6.58 -6.15 -11.30
C PHE A 443 -7.19 -5.46 -10.09
N ALA A 444 -8.47 -5.07 -10.16
CA ALA A 444 -9.17 -4.51 -9.01
C ALA A 444 -9.31 -5.55 -7.89
N PHE A 445 -9.68 -6.80 -8.20
CA PHE A 445 -9.72 -7.88 -7.22
C PHE A 445 -8.35 -8.23 -6.68
N TYR A 446 -7.35 -8.31 -7.54
CA TYR A 446 -5.98 -8.53 -7.12
C TYR A 446 -5.53 -7.45 -6.12
N SER A 447 -5.75 -6.18 -6.47
CA SER A 447 -5.40 -5.06 -5.60
C SER A 447 -6.19 -5.08 -4.28
N LEU A 448 -7.50 -5.39 -4.34
CA LEU A 448 -8.35 -5.54 -3.16
C LEU A 448 -7.80 -6.63 -2.23
N LEU A 449 -7.67 -7.86 -2.74
CA LEU A 449 -7.36 -9.02 -1.91
C LEU A 449 -5.92 -9.05 -1.42
N SER A 450 -5.00 -8.34 -2.08
CA SER A 450 -3.62 -8.20 -1.63
C SER A 450 -3.41 -7.08 -0.61
N GLN A 451 -4.28 -6.06 -0.59
CA GLN A 451 -4.10 -4.87 0.26
C GLN A 451 -5.11 -4.77 1.41
N ALA A 452 -6.23 -5.52 1.35
CA ALA A 452 -7.29 -5.43 2.35
C ALA A 452 -6.83 -5.99 3.70
N ILE A 453 -6.75 -5.12 4.70
CA ILE A 453 -6.41 -5.53 6.08
C ILE A 453 -7.49 -6.42 6.69
N GLU A 454 -8.71 -6.35 6.20
CA GLU A 454 -9.84 -7.16 6.61
C GLU A 454 -9.59 -8.67 6.45
N LEU A 455 -8.67 -9.04 5.55
CA LEU A 455 -8.31 -10.44 5.32
C LEU A 455 -7.19 -10.94 6.23
N ARG A 456 -6.50 -10.04 6.94
CA ARG A 456 -5.40 -10.38 7.83
C ARG A 456 -5.91 -11.09 9.08
N GLY A 457 -5.46 -12.34 9.27
CA GLY A 457 -5.94 -13.21 10.36
C GLY A 457 -7.38 -13.68 10.20
N ALA A 458 -8.03 -13.40 9.05
CA ALA A 458 -9.38 -13.88 8.78
C ALA A 458 -9.36 -15.37 8.38
N PRO A 459 -10.01 -16.27 9.15
CA PRO A 459 -10.07 -17.69 8.81
C PRO A 459 -11.07 -17.94 7.68
N PHE A 460 -10.83 -19.01 6.94
CA PHE A 460 -11.78 -19.52 5.95
C PHE A 460 -12.37 -20.86 6.37
N PHE A 461 -11.75 -21.93 5.97
CA PHE A 461 -12.20 -23.30 6.20
C PHE A 461 -11.01 -24.26 6.35
N GLY A 462 -11.16 -25.24 7.25
CA GLY A 462 -10.15 -26.28 7.47
C GLY A 462 -8.81 -25.72 7.97
N TRP A 463 -7.78 -25.84 7.15
CA TRP A 463 -6.41 -25.45 7.47
C TRP A 463 -6.06 -23.99 7.14
N ILE A 464 -6.95 -23.26 6.45
CA ILE A 464 -6.71 -21.85 6.10
C ILE A 464 -7.20 -20.98 7.25
N HIS A 465 -6.26 -20.55 8.11
CA HIS A 465 -6.52 -19.71 9.27
C HIS A 465 -6.28 -18.22 9.02
N ASP A 466 -5.66 -17.86 7.90
CA ASP A 466 -5.36 -16.48 7.53
C ASP A 466 -5.40 -16.32 6.01
N LEU A 467 -6.43 -15.65 5.50
CA LEU A 467 -6.63 -15.41 4.06
C LEU A 467 -5.58 -14.49 3.45
N SER A 468 -4.85 -13.73 4.28
CA SER A 468 -3.77 -12.85 3.83
C SER A 468 -2.42 -13.56 3.66
N ARG A 469 -2.33 -14.82 4.10
CA ARG A 469 -1.15 -15.68 3.96
C ARG A 469 -1.35 -16.72 2.88
N TYR A 470 -0.26 -17.30 2.40
CA TYR A 470 -0.32 -18.43 1.48
C TYR A 470 -0.91 -19.67 2.15
N ASP A 471 -1.47 -20.58 1.35
CA ASP A 471 -2.01 -21.85 1.80
C ASP A 471 -0.85 -22.77 2.28
N PRO A 472 -0.77 -23.12 3.57
CA PRO A 472 0.34 -23.89 4.11
C PRO A 472 0.45 -25.30 3.52
N LEU A 473 -0.65 -25.86 3.01
CA LEU A 473 -0.68 -27.19 2.37
C LEU A 473 -0.60 -27.11 0.83
N PHE A 474 -0.58 -25.89 0.26
CA PHE A 474 -0.57 -25.66 -1.20
C PHE A 474 -1.73 -26.31 -1.96
N VAL A 475 -2.79 -26.74 -1.29
CA VAL A 475 -3.94 -27.42 -1.91
C VAL A 475 -4.67 -26.46 -2.84
N THR A 476 -4.96 -25.24 -2.38
CA THR A 476 -5.73 -24.27 -3.18
C THR A 476 -5.00 -23.82 -4.44
N PRO A 477 -3.68 -23.51 -4.46
CA PRO A 477 -3.00 -23.16 -5.70
C PRO A 477 -2.85 -24.35 -6.67
N LEU A 478 -2.71 -25.58 -6.16
CA LEU A 478 -2.69 -26.75 -7.03
C LEU A 478 -4.05 -27.01 -7.69
N LEU A 479 -5.16 -26.87 -6.95
CA LEU A 479 -6.52 -26.94 -7.50
C LEU A 479 -6.77 -25.81 -8.50
N MET A 480 -6.30 -24.60 -8.21
CA MET A 480 -6.36 -23.46 -9.14
C MET A 480 -5.66 -23.83 -10.45
N GLY A 481 -4.43 -24.34 -10.39
CA GLY A 481 -3.68 -24.75 -11.57
C GLY A 481 -4.36 -25.87 -12.37
N ALA A 482 -4.90 -26.87 -11.70
CA ALA A 482 -5.66 -27.96 -12.33
C ALA A 482 -6.91 -27.42 -13.07
N THR A 483 -7.65 -26.52 -12.43
CA THR A 483 -8.82 -25.86 -13.05
C THR A 483 -8.44 -24.95 -14.21
N MET A 484 -7.28 -24.26 -14.15
CA MET A 484 -6.75 -23.47 -15.28
C MET A 484 -6.46 -24.37 -16.50
N VAL A 485 -5.79 -25.50 -16.29
CA VAL A 485 -5.51 -26.46 -17.38
C VAL A 485 -6.83 -26.99 -17.96
N TRP A 486 -7.80 -27.32 -17.11
CA TRP A 486 -9.12 -27.77 -17.55
C TRP A 486 -9.86 -26.72 -18.36
N GLN A 487 -9.94 -25.49 -17.83
CA GLN A 487 -10.55 -24.35 -18.53
C GLN A 487 -9.92 -24.10 -19.90
N GLN A 488 -8.59 -24.17 -19.97
CA GLN A 488 -7.85 -23.94 -21.20
C GLN A 488 -8.15 -24.99 -22.27
N LYS A 489 -8.27 -26.27 -21.87
CA LYS A 489 -8.68 -27.36 -22.78
C LYS A 489 -10.09 -27.20 -23.33
N LEU A 490 -10.99 -26.56 -22.55
CA LEU A 490 -12.38 -26.31 -22.94
C LEU A 490 -12.53 -25.06 -23.83
N THR A 491 -11.62 -24.10 -23.71
CA THR A 491 -11.72 -22.83 -24.43
C THR A 491 -11.36 -23.02 -25.90
N PRO A 492 -12.25 -22.66 -26.83
CA PRO A 492 -11.94 -22.72 -28.26
C PRO A 492 -10.78 -21.78 -28.57
N THR A 493 -9.77 -22.28 -29.26
CA THR A 493 -8.63 -21.44 -29.68
C THR A 493 -8.45 -21.55 -31.18
N SER A 494 -8.19 -20.40 -31.82
CA SER A 494 -7.77 -20.28 -33.21
C SER A 494 -6.28 -19.99 -33.34
N ALA A 495 -5.50 -20.19 -32.27
CA ALA A 495 -4.10 -19.88 -32.22
C ALA A 495 -3.24 -20.88 -33.04
N ASP A 496 -2.11 -20.43 -33.52
CA ASP A 496 -1.05 -21.23 -34.14
C ASP A 496 -0.60 -22.35 -33.16
N PRO A 497 -0.20 -23.55 -33.66
CA PRO A 497 0.28 -24.65 -32.84
C PRO A 497 1.42 -24.29 -31.88
N THR A 498 2.31 -23.37 -32.28
CA THR A 498 3.39 -22.87 -31.42
C THR A 498 2.83 -22.03 -30.27
N GLN A 499 1.88 -21.16 -30.56
CA GLN A 499 1.20 -20.33 -29.56
C GLN A 499 0.38 -21.20 -28.59
N GLN A 500 -0.25 -22.28 -29.08
CA GLN A 500 -1.00 -23.23 -28.24
C GLN A 500 -0.09 -23.91 -27.22
N LYS A 501 1.14 -24.32 -27.61
CA LYS A 501 2.13 -24.90 -26.69
C LYS A 501 2.54 -23.93 -25.60
N VAL A 502 2.80 -22.65 -25.93
CA VAL A 502 3.12 -21.61 -24.96
C VAL A 502 1.95 -21.38 -24.01
N MET A 503 0.72 -21.32 -24.54
CA MET A 503 -0.48 -21.16 -23.72
C MET A 503 -0.67 -22.35 -22.77
N MET A 504 -0.35 -23.58 -23.19
CA MET A 504 -0.49 -24.77 -22.35
C MET A 504 0.52 -24.80 -21.19
N PHE A 505 1.66 -24.18 -21.33
CA PHE A 505 2.66 -24.06 -20.26
C PHE A 505 2.29 -22.97 -19.23
N MET A 506 1.50 -21.97 -19.63
CA MET A 506 1.15 -20.82 -18.79
C MET A 506 0.49 -21.20 -17.44
N PRO A 507 -0.49 -22.14 -17.38
CA PRO A 507 -1.08 -22.57 -16.10
C PRO A 507 -0.06 -23.12 -15.11
N ILE A 508 0.93 -23.86 -15.60
CA ILE A 508 2.00 -24.44 -14.74
C ILE A 508 2.84 -23.31 -14.14
N MET A 509 3.25 -22.36 -14.95
CA MET A 509 4.00 -21.19 -14.52
C MET A 509 3.20 -20.35 -13.48
N PHE A 510 1.93 -20.09 -13.76
CA PHE A 510 1.05 -19.36 -12.83
C PHE A 510 0.85 -20.13 -11.52
N THR A 511 0.61 -21.44 -11.57
CA THR A 511 0.48 -22.25 -10.37
C THR A 511 1.70 -22.10 -9.47
N PHE A 512 2.89 -22.20 -10.07
CA PHE A 512 4.14 -22.06 -9.32
C PHE A 512 4.29 -20.66 -8.70
N MET A 513 3.98 -19.60 -9.45
CA MET A 513 4.02 -18.22 -8.97
C MET A 513 3.03 -17.98 -7.82
N PHE A 514 1.86 -18.61 -7.85
CA PHE A 514 0.80 -18.43 -6.85
C PHE A 514 0.91 -19.34 -5.62
N LEU A 515 1.93 -20.22 -5.53
CA LEU A 515 2.16 -21.02 -4.32
C LEU A 515 2.31 -20.17 -3.07
N TRP A 516 2.94 -19.00 -3.19
CA TRP A 516 3.19 -18.08 -2.08
C TRP A 516 2.21 -16.89 -2.05
N ALA A 517 1.23 -16.86 -2.95
CA ALA A 517 0.23 -15.79 -2.96
C ALA A 517 -0.75 -15.94 -1.79
N PRO A 518 -1.35 -14.81 -1.31
CA PRO A 518 -2.42 -14.85 -0.32
C PRO A 518 -3.54 -15.81 -0.70
N SER A 519 -3.95 -16.69 0.22
CA SER A 519 -4.96 -17.73 -0.07
C SER A 519 -6.30 -17.14 -0.48
N GLY A 520 -6.68 -15.95 0.02
CA GLY A 520 -7.87 -15.23 -0.45
C GLY A 520 -7.85 -14.94 -1.95
N LEU A 521 -6.69 -14.55 -2.48
CA LEU A 521 -6.50 -14.31 -3.92
C LEU A 521 -6.57 -15.61 -4.73
N VAL A 522 -5.98 -16.68 -4.22
CA VAL A 522 -6.00 -18.00 -4.86
C VAL A 522 -7.42 -18.57 -4.90
N ILE A 523 -8.19 -18.42 -3.81
CA ILE A 523 -9.62 -18.80 -3.73
C ILE A 523 -10.44 -18.06 -4.78
N TYR A 524 -10.28 -16.73 -4.86
CA TYR A 524 -10.94 -15.93 -5.89
C TYR A 524 -10.67 -16.48 -7.29
N TRP A 525 -9.40 -16.77 -7.60
CA TRP A 525 -9.01 -17.28 -8.93
C TRP A 525 -9.57 -18.68 -9.18
N LEU A 526 -9.47 -19.57 -8.20
CA LEU A 526 -10.04 -20.92 -8.26
C LEU A 526 -11.55 -20.88 -8.57
N VAL A 527 -12.31 -20.07 -7.82
CA VAL A 527 -13.76 -19.92 -8.01
C VAL A 527 -14.08 -19.32 -9.38
N SER A 528 -13.29 -18.34 -9.84
CA SER A 528 -13.43 -17.76 -11.18
C SER A 528 -13.20 -18.78 -12.29
N ASN A 529 -12.21 -19.69 -12.12
CA ASN A 529 -11.97 -20.77 -13.08
C ASN A 529 -13.12 -21.77 -13.09
N VAL A 530 -13.60 -22.21 -11.92
CA VAL A 530 -14.74 -23.12 -11.79
C VAL A 530 -15.99 -22.52 -12.45
N TRP A 531 -16.26 -21.23 -12.19
CA TRP A 531 -17.35 -20.51 -12.86
C TRP A 531 -17.17 -20.49 -14.38
N ALA A 532 -15.97 -20.16 -14.86
CA ALA A 532 -15.69 -20.10 -16.30
C ALA A 532 -15.83 -21.46 -16.98
N ILE A 533 -15.45 -22.55 -16.30
CA ILE A 533 -15.68 -23.93 -16.76
C ILE A 533 -17.19 -24.20 -16.87
N GLY A 534 -17.95 -23.94 -15.82
CA GLY A 534 -19.42 -24.09 -15.83
C GLY A 534 -20.08 -23.26 -16.94
N GLN A 535 -19.67 -22.00 -17.07
CA GLN A 535 -20.15 -21.10 -18.13
C GLN A 535 -19.82 -21.65 -19.53
N GLN A 536 -18.63 -22.22 -19.72
CA GLN A 536 -18.23 -22.78 -21.01
C GLN A 536 -19.08 -24.01 -21.38
N TYR A 537 -19.34 -24.90 -20.42
CA TYR A 537 -20.25 -26.02 -20.63
C TYR A 537 -21.68 -25.55 -20.96
N LEU A 538 -22.21 -24.62 -20.20
CA LEU A 538 -23.53 -24.06 -20.45
C LEU A 538 -23.62 -23.39 -21.84
N THR A 539 -22.62 -22.60 -22.21
CA THR A 539 -22.57 -21.96 -23.52
C THR A 539 -22.44 -22.99 -24.65
N ASN A 540 -21.61 -24.03 -24.47
CA ASN A 540 -21.50 -25.11 -25.44
C ASN A 540 -22.82 -25.87 -25.62
N TYR A 541 -23.55 -26.11 -24.52
CA TYR A 541 -24.87 -26.73 -24.56
C TYR A 541 -25.90 -25.86 -25.34
N MET A 542 -25.93 -24.55 -25.07
CA MET A 542 -26.85 -23.60 -25.73
C MET A 542 -26.55 -23.41 -27.22
N ILE A 543 -25.28 -23.47 -27.65
CA ILE A 543 -24.89 -23.25 -29.07
C ILE A 543 -24.96 -24.55 -29.88
N GLY A 544 -24.86 -25.70 -29.22
CA GLY A 544 -24.77 -27.03 -29.86
C GLY A 544 -23.34 -27.40 -30.31
N PRO A 545 -23.18 -28.61 -30.89
CA PRO A 545 -21.86 -29.11 -31.32
C PRO A 545 -21.24 -28.26 -32.45
N PRO A 546 -19.90 -28.28 -32.60
CA PRO A 546 -19.24 -27.59 -33.70
C PRO A 546 -19.74 -28.12 -35.04
N ARG A 547 -20.22 -27.24 -35.90
CA ARG A 547 -20.53 -27.61 -37.28
C ARG A 547 -19.25 -27.63 -38.07
N ALA A 548 -18.71 -28.83 -38.32
CA ALA A 548 -17.62 -29.00 -39.28
C ALA A 548 -18.13 -28.62 -40.68
N ARG A 549 -17.93 -27.37 -41.10
CA ARG A 549 -18.13 -26.98 -42.48
C ARG A 549 -16.92 -27.48 -43.28
N ALA A 550 -17.20 -28.39 -44.23
CA ALA A 550 -16.21 -28.75 -45.23
C ALA A 550 -15.72 -27.47 -45.95
N ALA A 551 -14.41 -27.35 -46.14
CA ALA A 551 -13.84 -26.25 -46.91
C ALA A 551 -14.46 -26.28 -48.30
N ARG A 552 -15.16 -25.21 -48.74
CA ARG A 552 -15.59 -25.08 -50.14
C ARG A 552 -14.36 -25.00 -51.04
N PRO A 553 -14.31 -25.82 -52.11
CA PRO A 553 -13.21 -25.74 -53.04
C PRO A 553 -13.10 -24.33 -53.66
N PRO A 554 -11.89 -23.86 -53.98
CA PRO A 554 -11.62 -22.48 -54.41
C PRO A 554 -12.39 -22.02 -55.69
N GLY A 555 -12.99 -22.95 -56.45
CA GLY A 555 -13.69 -22.67 -57.69
C GLY A 555 -15.17 -22.24 -57.58
N GLU A 556 -15.80 -22.35 -56.43
CA GLU A 556 -17.22 -22.04 -56.24
C GLU A 556 -17.52 -20.66 -55.60
N ARG A 557 -16.60 -19.71 -55.74
CA ARG A 557 -16.94 -18.32 -55.40
C ARG A 557 -17.83 -17.75 -56.49
N ARG A 558 -19.15 -17.71 -56.25
CA ARG A 558 -20.07 -16.94 -57.05
C ARG A 558 -19.59 -15.47 -57.11
N VAL A 559 -19.03 -15.07 -58.23
CA VAL A 559 -18.90 -13.66 -58.57
C VAL A 559 -20.36 -13.15 -58.64
N LYS A 560 -20.79 -12.29 -57.71
CA LYS A 560 -22.03 -11.51 -57.90
C LYS A 560 -21.82 -10.71 -59.18
N LYS A 561 -22.50 -11.11 -60.27
CA LYS A 561 -22.68 -10.25 -61.43
C LYS A 561 -23.35 -8.97 -60.94
N GLY A 562 -22.64 -7.85 -61.04
CA GLY A 562 -23.24 -6.54 -60.85
C GLY A 562 -24.35 -6.39 -61.88
N ASP A 563 -25.49 -5.96 -61.38
CA ASP A 563 -26.56 -5.49 -62.25
C ASP A 563 -26.05 -4.28 -63.00
N ALA A 564 -26.15 -4.37 -64.36
CA ALA A 564 -25.92 -3.30 -65.32
C ALA A 564 -27.03 -2.24 -65.21
#